data_6db5c8d6881a0cc818de751ec411ecdc
#
_entry.id   6db5c8d6881a0cc818de751ec411ecdc
#
_cell.length_a   1.000
_cell.length_b   1.000
_cell.length_c   1.000
_cell.angle_alpha   90.00
_cell.angle_beta   90.00
_cell.angle_gamma   90.00
#
_symmetry.space_group_name_H-M   'P 1'
#
loop_
_entity.id
_entity.type
_entity.pdbx_description
1 polymer ?
#
loop_
_entity_poly.entity_id
_entity_poly.type
_entity_poly.pdbx_seq_one_letter_code
_entity_poly.pdbx_strand_id
1 'polypeptide(L)'
;LDLTARFGKFGKTLFKLCRGIDERELSVERKRKSLSTERTFSKDLMDINLCLEKLDPLIIDLRERLLKLSPAPSIKALTMKIKFSDFTQTTVSRQAQEIDSSIFHELLKKGVTRKNTPIRLLGVGVELREALSKTTDDRQESLNL
;
A
#
# COMPACT_ATOMS: atom_id res chain seq x y z
N LEU A 1 -6.80 34.56 6.57
CA LEU A 1 -6.82 33.17 7.08
C LEU A 1 -5.38 32.67 7.14
N ASP A 2 -4.87 32.41 8.35
CA ASP A 2 -3.51 31.86 8.48
C ASP A 2 -3.55 30.35 8.22
N LEU A 3 -3.23 29.95 7.00
CA LEU A 3 -3.20 28.55 6.57
C LEU A 3 -2.11 27.76 7.31
N THR A 4 -1.04 28.42 7.75
CA THR A 4 0.05 27.77 8.47
C THR A 4 -0.36 27.39 9.88
N ALA A 5 -1.13 28.24 10.57
CA ALA A 5 -1.68 27.93 11.88
C ALA A 5 -2.63 26.73 11.84
N ARG A 6 -3.40 26.57 10.73
CA ARG A 6 -4.41 25.50 10.60
C ARG A 6 -3.84 24.19 10.02
N PHE A 7 -2.89 24.27 9.10
CA PHE A 7 -2.37 23.13 8.31
C PHE A 7 -0.86 22.90 8.50
N GLY A 8 -0.22 23.57 9.46
CA GLY A 8 1.20 23.43 9.72
C GLY A 8 2.07 23.75 8.49
N LYS A 9 3.13 22.99 8.29
CA LYS A 9 4.05 23.15 7.16
C LYS A 9 3.37 23.11 5.79
N PHE A 10 2.30 22.33 5.68
CA PHE A 10 1.51 22.21 4.44
C PHE A 10 0.77 23.50 4.09
N GLY A 11 0.47 24.35 5.06
CA GLY A 11 -0.22 25.63 4.83
C GLY A 11 0.46 26.54 3.82
N LYS A 12 1.81 26.58 3.82
CA LYS A 12 2.59 27.36 2.83
C LYS A 12 2.45 26.78 1.42
N THR A 13 2.49 25.45 1.30
CA THR A 13 2.29 24.78 0.01
C THR A 13 0.87 24.99 -0.50
N LEU A 14 -0.12 24.83 0.37
CA LEU A 14 -1.52 25.04 0.04
C LEU A 14 -1.77 26.47 -0.46
N PHE A 15 -1.16 27.47 0.16
CA PHE A 15 -1.25 28.87 -0.25
C PHE A 15 -0.73 29.12 -1.69
N LYS A 16 0.37 28.47 -2.07
CA LYS A 16 0.91 28.52 -3.43
C LYS A 16 -0.01 27.79 -4.42
N LEU A 17 -0.42 26.57 -4.08
CA LEU A 17 -1.28 25.74 -4.92
C LEU A 17 -2.63 26.40 -5.24
N CYS A 18 -3.26 27.05 -4.25
CA CYS A 18 -4.52 27.80 -4.47
C CYS A 18 -4.37 28.98 -5.44
N ARG A 19 -3.14 29.42 -5.71
CA ARG A 19 -2.80 30.48 -6.67
C ARG A 19 -2.31 29.94 -8.02
N GLY A 20 -2.34 28.61 -8.21
CA GLY A 20 -1.82 27.95 -9.39
C GLY A 20 -0.30 27.90 -9.45
N ILE A 21 0.39 28.16 -8.34
CA ILE A 21 1.85 28.10 -8.25
C ILE A 21 2.26 26.74 -7.70
N ASP A 22 2.80 25.89 -8.55
CA ASP A 22 3.37 24.59 -8.17
C ASP A 22 4.81 24.50 -8.69
N GLU A 23 5.76 24.70 -7.78
CA GLU A 23 7.19 24.68 -8.08
C GLU A 23 7.81 23.28 -7.89
N ARG A 24 6.98 22.25 -7.62
CA ARG A 24 7.46 20.88 -7.42
C ARG A 24 7.93 20.30 -8.75
N GLU A 25 9.14 19.77 -8.75
CA GLU A 25 9.66 19.05 -9.91
C GLU A 25 8.91 17.72 -10.11
N LEU A 26 8.69 17.34 -11.36
CA LEU A 26 8.16 16.04 -11.72
C LEU A 26 9.26 14.99 -11.52
N SER A 27 9.10 14.13 -10.53
CA SER A 27 10.00 12.99 -10.34
C SER A 27 9.54 11.83 -11.23
N VAL A 28 10.32 11.53 -12.25
CA VAL A 28 10.08 10.43 -13.21
C VAL A 28 10.52 9.08 -12.60
N GLU A 29 11.51 9.10 -11.71
CA GLU A 29 12.07 7.91 -11.07
C GLU A 29 11.44 7.66 -9.70
N ARG A 30 10.17 7.28 -9.67
CA ARG A 30 9.54 6.88 -8.42
C ARG A 30 9.61 5.36 -8.24
N LYS A 31 10.50 4.90 -7.37
CA LYS A 31 10.52 3.48 -6.96
C LYS A 31 9.18 3.11 -6.33
N ARG A 32 8.59 2.03 -6.82
CA ARG A 32 7.32 1.53 -6.29
C ARG A 32 7.52 0.99 -4.86
N LYS A 33 6.75 1.49 -3.92
CA LYS A 33 6.81 1.08 -2.50
C LYS A 33 5.77 0.04 -2.11
N SER A 34 4.72 -0.10 -2.90
CA SER A 34 3.63 -1.06 -2.67
C SER A 34 2.95 -1.43 -3.97
N LEU A 35 2.26 -2.57 -3.94
CA LEU A 35 1.36 -3.02 -4.98
C LEU A 35 0.10 -3.55 -4.31
N SER A 36 -1.06 -3.22 -4.85
CA SER A 36 -2.33 -3.68 -4.29
C SER A 36 -3.39 -3.87 -5.36
N THR A 37 -4.39 -4.67 -5.05
CA THR A 37 -5.62 -4.82 -5.80
C THR A 37 -6.79 -4.83 -4.84
N GLU A 38 -7.92 -4.26 -5.25
CA GLU A 38 -9.11 -4.17 -4.42
C GLU A 38 -10.37 -4.30 -5.27
N ARG A 39 -11.46 -4.74 -4.64
CA ARG A 39 -12.77 -4.86 -5.26
C ARG A 39 -13.86 -4.34 -4.33
N THR A 40 -14.68 -3.45 -4.86
CA THR A 40 -15.95 -3.03 -4.25
C THR A 40 -17.03 -3.99 -4.71
N PHE A 41 -17.87 -4.47 -3.80
CA PHE A 41 -18.96 -5.38 -4.09
C PHE A 41 -20.27 -4.61 -4.31
N SER A 42 -21.10 -5.07 -5.24
CA SER A 42 -22.42 -4.48 -5.51
C SER A 42 -23.41 -4.68 -4.36
N LYS A 43 -23.22 -5.79 -3.62
CA LYS A 43 -23.93 -6.10 -2.37
C LYS A 43 -22.92 -6.28 -1.27
N ASP A 44 -23.16 -5.68 -0.12
CA ASP A 44 -22.29 -5.80 1.03
C ASP A 44 -22.22 -7.25 1.53
N LEU A 45 -21.03 -7.72 1.88
CA LEU A 45 -20.78 -9.07 2.34
C LEU A 45 -21.05 -9.17 3.84
N MET A 46 -21.96 -10.08 4.23
CA MET A 46 -22.34 -10.29 5.63
C MET A 46 -21.61 -11.46 6.27
N ASP A 47 -21.17 -12.44 5.45
CA ASP A 47 -20.60 -13.70 5.91
C ASP A 47 -19.10 -13.75 5.64
N ILE A 48 -18.34 -14.21 6.64
CA ILE A 48 -16.88 -14.36 6.54
C ILE A 48 -16.49 -15.41 5.49
N ASN A 49 -17.26 -16.47 5.30
CA ASN A 49 -16.96 -17.50 4.31
C ASN A 49 -17.08 -16.93 2.88
N LEU A 50 -18.09 -16.09 2.67
CA LEU A 50 -18.25 -15.38 1.40
C LEU A 50 -17.10 -14.39 1.19
N CYS A 51 -16.63 -13.72 2.24
CA CYS A 51 -15.47 -12.85 2.15
C CYS A 51 -14.20 -13.62 1.76
N LEU A 52 -13.99 -14.81 2.33
CA LEU A 52 -12.85 -15.68 1.99
C LEU A 52 -12.91 -16.12 0.51
N GLU A 53 -14.08 -16.53 0.05
CA GLU A 53 -14.30 -16.88 -1.37
C GLU A 53 -13.98 -15.71 -2.33
N LYS A 54 -14.39 -14.49 -1.96
CA LYS A 54 -14.11 -13.28 -2.76
C LYS A 54 -12.66 -12.81 -2.67
N LEU A 55 -11.92 -13.26 -1.66
CA LEU A 55 -10.53 -12.89 -1.45
C LEU A 55 -9.58 -13.63 -2.40
N ASP A 56 -9.81 -14.90 -2.70
CA ASP A 56 -8.93 -15.73 -3.51
C ASP A 56 -8.64 -15.14 -4.91
N PRO A 57 -9.64 -14.66 -5.68
CA PRO A 57 -9.38 -14.00 -6.96
C PRO A 57 -8.50 -12.74 -6.83
N LEU A 58 -8.61 -11.99 -5.73
CA LEU A 58 -7.77 -10.82 -5.49
C LEU A 58 -6.32 -11.21 -5.22
N ILE A 59 -6.10 -12.30 -4.49
CA ILE A 59 -4.75 -12.83 -4.22
C ILE A 59 -4.09 -13.29 -5.53
N ILE A 60 -4.85 -13.95 -6.41
CA ILE A 60 -4.35 -14.37 -7.73
C ILE A 60 -3.96 -13.15 -8.57
N ASP A 61 -4.83 -12.14 -8.67
CA ASP A 61 -4.54 -10.91 -9.42
C ASP A 61 -3.31 -10.17 -8.84
N LEU A 62 -3.18 -10.13 -7.51
CA LEU A 62 -2.01 -9.54 -6.87
C LEU A 62 -0.71 -10.27 -7.25
N ARG A 63 -0.71 -11.61 -7.27
CA ARG A 63 0.43 -12.43 -7.70
C ARG A 63 0.81 -12.17 -9.15
N GLU A 64 -0.18 -12.15 -10.04
CA GLU A 64 0.05 -11.87 -11.47
C GLU A 64 0.64 -10.48 -11.69
N ARG A 65 0.14 -9.48 -10.98
CA ARG A 65 0.69 -8.12 -11.05
C ARG A 65 2.10 -8.03 -10.52
N LEU A 66 2.42 -8.75 -9.45
CA LEU A 66 3.77 -8.79 -8.88
C LEU A 66 4.78 -9.42 -9.85
N LEU A 67 4.40 -10.52 -10.52
CA LEU A 67 5.24 -11.20 -11.51
C LEU A 67 5.56 -10.33 -12.74
N LYS A 68 4.71 -9.36 -13.07
CA LYS A 68 4.94 -8.42 -14.17
C LYS A 68 5.96 -7.31 -13.84
N LEU A 69 6.38 -7.19 -12.58
CA LEU A 69 7.37 -6.18 -12.19
C LEU A 69 8.79 -6.70 -12.46
N SER A 70 9.59 -5.87 -13.13
CA SER A 70 11.00 -6.16 -13.41
C SER A 70 11.86 -4.96 -12.98
N PRO A 71 12.91 -5.16 -12.18
CA PRO A 71 13.26 -6.41 -11.50
C PRO A 71 12.23 -6.81 -10.45
N ALA A 72 12.16 -8.11 -10.15
CA ALA A 72 11.23 -8.63 -9.15
C ALA A 72 11.51 -7.99 -7.77
N PRO A 73 10.55 -7.28 -7.17
CA PRO A 73 10.78 -6.61 -5.91
C PRO A 73 10.69 -7.59 -4.74
N SER A 74 11.48 -7.34 -3.68
CA SER A 74 11.36 -8.09 -2.44
C SER A 74 10.16 -7.60 -1.63
N ILE A 75 9.37 -8.53 -1.11
CA ILE A 75 8.23 -8.24 -0.24
C ILE A 75 8.72 -7.96 1.18
N LYS A 76 8.14 -6.97 1.83
CA LYS A 76 8.36 -6.62 3.23
C LYS A 76 7.20 -7.08 4.11
N ALA A 77 5.97 -6.86 3.65
CA ALA A 77 4.76 -7.20 4.40
C ALA A 77 3.57 -7.43 3.45
N LEU A 78 2.61 -8.22 3.91
CA LEU A 78 1.28 -8.35 3.32
C LEU A 78 0.30 -7.43 4.04
N THR A 79 -0.60 -6.82 3.30
CA THR A 79 -1.60 -5.88 3.83
C THR A 79 -3.00 -6.29 3.37
N MET A 80 -3.95 -6.23 4.30
CA MET A 80 -5.36 -6.46 4.06
C MET A 80 -6.14 -5.20 4.38
N LYS A 81 -6.85 -4.65 3.40
CA LYS A 81 -7.71 -3.49 3.53
C LYS A 81 -9.17 -3.95 3.52
N ILE A 82 -9.94 -3.50 4.49
CA ILE A 82 -11.37 -3.76 4.59
C ILE A 82 -12.08 -2.41 4.70
N LYS A 83 -13.05 -2.19 3.82
CA LYS A 83 -13.97 -1.06 3.92
C LYS A 83 -15.35 -1.59 4.23
N PHE A 84 -15.93 -1.08 5.28
CA PHE A 84 -17.26 -1.47 5.76
C PHE A 84 -18.38 -0.72 5.03
N SER A 85 -19.61 -1.18 5.19
CA SER A 85 -20.81 -0.58 4.57
C SER A 85 -21.05 0.87 4.98
N ASP A 86 -20.62 1.25 6.17
CA ASP A 86 -20.65 2.63 6.68
C ASP A 86 -19.47 3.50 6.20
N PHE A 87 -18.70 3.03 5.21
CA PHE A 87 -17.53 3.69 4.62
C PHE A 87 -16.32 3.84 5.54
N THR A 88 -16.37 3.40 6.79
CA THR A 88 -15.16 3.28 7.60
C THR A 88 -14.24 2.20 7.04
N GLN A 89 -12.95 2.32 7.28
CA GLN A 89 -11.98 1.34 6.78
C GLN A 89 -10.97 0.94 7.86
N THR A 90 -10.47 -0.27 7.74
CA THR A 90 -9.36 -0.77 8.53
C THR A 90 -8.31 -1.42 7.63
N THR A 91 -7.06 -1.33 8.04
CA THR A 91 -5.96 -2.03 7.39
C THR A 91 -5.24 -2.87 8.43
N VAL A 92 -4.97 -4.12 8.08
CA VAL A 92 -4.20 -5.06 8.89
C VAL A 92 -3.00 -5.51 8.08
N SER A 93 -1.84 -5.57 8.69
CA SER A 93 -0.61 -6.00 8.01
C SER A 93 0.16 -7.02 8.83
N ARG A 94 0.99 -7.82 8.14
CA ARG A 94 1.91 -8.79 8.72
C ARG A 94 3.16 -8.87 7.87
N GLN A 95 4.32 -8.92 8.51
CA GLN A 95 5.59 -9.15 7.81
C GLN A 95 5.56 -10.52 7.14
N ALA A 96 5.99 -10.55 5.87
CA ALA A 96 6.11 -11.76 5.05
C ALA A 96 7.11 -11.49 3.92
N GLN A 97 7.69 -12.56 3.38
CA GLN A 97 8.65 -12.47 2.27
C GLN A 97 8.03 -12.92 0.94
N GLU A 98 6.87 -13.56 0.99
CA GLU A 98 6.13 -14.06 -0.16
C GLU A 98 4.63 -13.89 0.02
N ILE A 99 3.87 -14.04 -1.06
CA ILE A 99 2.41 -14.01 -1.02
C ILE A 99 1.92 -15.38 -0.56
N ASP A 100 1.38 -15.43 0.66
CA ASP A 100 0.75 -16.59 1.26
C ASP A 100 -0.75 -16.33 1.48
N SER A 101 -1.60 -17.16 0.89
CA SER A 101 -3.05 -17.05 1.01
C SER A 101 -3.52 -17.25 2.45
N SER A 102 -2.86 -18.13 3.22
CA SER A 102 -3.21 -18.38 4.62
C SER A 102 -3.04 -17.14 5.49
N ILE A 103 -1.98 -16.36 5.23
CA ILE A 103 -1.75 -15.09 5.93
C ILE A 103 -2.87 -14.08 5.60
N PHE A 104 -3.28 -13.97 4.34
CA PHE A 104 -4.39 -13.09 3.97
C PHE A 104 -5.71 -13.51 4.62
N HIS A 105 -5.97 -14.82 4.72
CA HIS A 105 -7.14 -15.34 5.45
C HIS A 105 -7.12 -14.96 6.94
N GLU A 106 -5.97 -15.08 7.60
CA GLU A 106 -5.80 -14.63 8.99
C GLU A 106 -5.99 -13.12 9.14
N LEU A 107 -5.40 -12.31 8.23
CA LEU A 107 -5.54 -10.86 8.24
C LEU A 107 -6.98 -10.43 8.04
N LEU A 108 -7.73 -11.11 7.15
CA LEU A 108 -9.16 -10.86 6.95
C LEU A 108 -9.93 -11.12 8.24
N LYS A 109 -9.77 -12.30 8.85
CA LYS A 109 -10.42 -12.66 10.12
C LYS A 109 -10.14 -11.61 11.20
N LYS A 110 -8.88 -11.22 11.36
CA LYS A 110 -8.45 -10.19 12.31
C LYS A 110 -9.05 -8.81 12.02
N GLY A 111 -9.17 -8.45 10.75
CA GLY A 111 -9.73 -7.16 10.35
C GLY A 111 -11.23 -7.09 10.57
N VAL A 112 -11.96 -8.17 10.28
CA VAL A 112 -13.43 -8.25 10.45
C VAL A 112 -13.82 -8.16 11.91
N THR A 113 -13.05 -8.76 12.83
CA THR A 113 -13.35 -8.69 14.29
C THR A 113 -13.28 -7.29 14.86
N ARG A 114 -12.65 -6.33 14.17
CA ARG A 114 -12.57 -4.93 14.62
C ARG A 114 -13.90 -4.20 14.56
N LYS A 115 -14.81 -4.67 13.70
CA LYS A 115 -16.11 -4.04 13.55
C LYS A 115 -17.16 -5.05 13.05
N ASN A 116 -18.25 -5.19 13.77
CA ASN A 116 -19.37 -6.05 13.37
C ASN A 116 -20.28 -5.31 12.40
N THR A 117 -19.84 -5.12 11.16
CA THR A 117 -20.51 -4.36 10.12
C THR A 117 -20.25 -5.03 8.78
N PRO A 118 -21.25 -5.10 7.85
CA PRO A 118 -21.07 -5.68 6.53
C PRO A 118 -19.89 -5.07 5.77
N ILE A 119 -19.27 -5.86 4.91
CA ILE A 119 -18.06 -5.47 4.17
C ILE A 119 -18.46 -5.04 2.76
N ARG A 120 -18.07 -3.81 2.39
CA ARG A 120 -18.30 -3.23 1.08
C ARG A 120 -17.14 -3.43 0.11
N LEU A 121 -15.90 -3.46 0.61
CA LEU A 121 -14.70 -3.59 -0.21
C LEU A 121 -13.65 -4.43 0.53
N LEU A 122 -13.01 -5.31 -0.24
CA LEU A 122 -11.81 -6.03 0.17
C LEU A 122 -10.65 -5.62 -0.74
N GLY A 123 -9.48 -5.45 -0.14
CA GLY A 123 -8.24 -5.17 -0.85
C GLY A 123 -7.07 -5.94 -0.24
N VAL A 124 -6.23 -6.50 -1.10
CA VAL A 124 -4.98 -7.16 -0.74
C VAL A 124 -3.80 -6.42 -1.32
N GLY A 125 -2.69 -6.38 -0.61
CA GLY A 125 -1.52 -5.68 -1.07
C GLY A 125 -0.23 -6.22 -0.48
N VAL A 126 0.88 -5.80 -1.07
CA VAL A 126 2.22 -6.03 -0.59
C VAL A 126 2.93 -4.70 -0.38
N GLU A 127 3.62 -4.56 0.74
CA GLU A 127 4.66 -3.55 0.91
C GLU A 127 5.97 -4.12 0.37
N LEU A 128 6.68 -3.31 -0.40
CA LEU A 128 7.94 -3.69 -1.02
C LEU A 128 9.12 -3.13 -0.23
N ARG A 129 10.21 -3.87 -0.17
CA ARG A 129 11.47 -3.37 0.38
C ARG A 129 12.06 -2.36 -0.59
N GLU A 130 12.62 -1.28 -0.07
CA GLU A 130 13.44 -0.41 -0.90
C GLU A 130 14.67 -1.19 -1.37
N ALA A 131 14.93 -1.18 -2.68
CA ALA A 131 16.18 -1.71 -3.18
C ALA A 131 17.31 -0.90 -2.52
N LEU A 132 18.21 -1.58 -1.80
CA LEU A 132 19.42 -0.96 -1.30
C LEU A 132 20.11 -0.33 -2.50
N SER A 133 20.18 0.99 -2.55
CA SER A 133 21.09 1.69 -3.45
C SER A 133 22.48 1.21 -3.06
N LYS A 134 23.15 0.45 -3.95
CA LYS A 134 24.58 0.23 -3.83
C LYS A 134 25.21 1.62 -3.91
N THR A 135 25.52 2.20 -2.78
CA THR A 135 26.54 3.23 -2.68
C THR A 135 27.82 2.53 -3.07
N THR A 136 28.20 2.66 -4.33
CA THR A 136 29.59 2.50 -4.77
C THR A 136 30.37 3.57 -4.04
N ASP A 137 30.85 3.23 -2.85
CA ASP A 137 31.92 3.94 -2.19
C ASP A 137 33.18 3.60 -2.96
N ASP A 138 33.35 4.26 -4.10
CA ASP A 138 34.58 4.24 -4.90
C ASP A 138 35.57 5.17 -4.17
N ARG A 139 36.06 4.69 -3.01
CA ARG A 139 37.26 5.25 -2.42
C ARG A 139 38.40 4.85 -3.32
N GLN A 140 38.68 5.74 -4.24
CA GLN A 140 39.96 5.83 -4.91
C GLN A 140 41.07 5.87 -3.84
N GLU A 141 41.72 4.73 -3.63
CA GLU A 141 43.03 4.71 -3.01
C GLU A 141 43.99 5.41 -3.96
N SER A 142 44.28 6.65 -3.67
CA SER A 142 45.43 7.34 -4.28
C SER A 142 46.70 6.70 -3.73
N LEU A 143 47.31 5.88 -4.56
CA LEU A 143 48.67 5.41 -4.37
C LEU A 143 49.62 6.63 -4.35
N ASN A 144 50.14 6.92 -3.18
CA ASN A 144 51.33 7.76 -3.03
C ASN A 144 52.54 6.87 -3.41
N LEU A 145 53.18 7.26 -4.45
CA LEU A 145 54.60 6.99 -4.71
C LEU A 145 55.41 8.20 -4.27
#